data_d9c1737e6564727f51630d39bc8d5034
#
_entry.id   d9c1737e6564727f51630d39bc8d5034
#
_cell.length_a   1.000
_cell.length_b   1.000
_cell.length_c   1.000
_cell.angle_alpha   90.00
_cell.angle_beta   90.00
_cell.angle_gamma   90.00
#
_symmetry.space_group_name_H-M   'P 1'
#
loop_
_entity.id
_entity.type
_entity.pdbx_description
1 polymer ?
#
loop_
_entity_poly.entity_id
_entity_poly.type
_entity_poly.pdbx_seq_one_letter_code
_entity_poly.pdbx_strand_id
1 'polypeptide(L)'
;MQCRVIDSHTGGEPTRTIVSEVPLRGGNVADRLAHMREEFDFLRTALIHEPRGSEVMVGALVLPPIDARNTAGIIFFNNVGYLGMCGHGTIGVVETLRWLGRLQPGRHSFETCVGQVDAVLHEDRQVTLENVASYRVASNCPIRLTDGVSLSADIAYGGNFFALLDVSQTDWFDRSAGYLIDRSTEILEAVQKDYPRVDHVELFGAAVSPANDSRSFVLCPGRQYDRSPCGTGTSAKLACLAADGKLAPSAIWRQESFIGSVFEASYEWLEKASLQIRPSVRARAFVNGDLQLVVDPEDPFGWGIPSR
;
A
#
# COMPACT_ATOMS: atom_id res chain seq x y z
N MET A 1 6.30 -27.91 5.37
CA MET A 1 6.05 -26.73 6.24
C MET A 1 4.55 -26.43 6.29
N GLN A 2 4.03 -25.95 7.41
CA GLN A 2 2.64 -25.50 7.53
C GLN A 2 2.63 -24.06 8.06
N CYS A 3 1.74 -23.23 7.51
CA CYS A 3 1.65 -21.82 7.87
C CYS A 3 0.18 -21.38 7.91
N ARG A 4 -0.29 -20.87 9.05
CA ARG A 4 -1.63 -20.28 9.16
C ARG A 4 -1.61 -18.86 8.64
N VAL A 5 -2.54 -18.57 7.75
CA VAL A 5 -2.74 -17.25 7.16
C VAL A 5 -4.21 -16.86 7.22
N ILE A 6 -4.44 -15.56 7.32
CA ILE A 6 -5.78 -14.98 7.19
C ILE A 6 -5.77 -14.11 5.95
N ASP A 7 -6.61 -14.44 4.99
CA ASP A 7 -6.81 -13.65 3.79
C ASP A 7 -7.94 -12.65 4.00
N SER A 8 -7.71 -11.44 3.52
CA SER A 8 -8.67 -10.33 3.58
C SER A 8 -8.54 -9.46 2.33
N HIS A 9 -9.44 -8.50 2.17
CA HIS A 9 -9.26 -7.42 1.21
C HIS A 9 -9.67 -6.09 1.83
N THR A 10 -9.04 -5.00 1.39
CA THR A 10 -9.41 -3.63 1.71
C THR A 10 -9.68 -2.89 0.41
N GLY A 11 -10.93 -2.49 0.19
CA GLY A 11 -11.31 -1.84 -1.07
C GLY A 11 -11.07 -2.71 -2.32
N GLY A 12 -11.05 -4.04 -2.18
CA GLY A 12 -10.80 -4.99 -3.27
C GLY A 12 -9.34 -5.45 -3.37
N GLU A 13 -8.37 -4.75 -2.76
CA GLU A 13 -6.96 -5.16 -2.79
C GLU A 13 -6.68 -6.24 -1.74
N PRO A 14 -6.15 -7.42 -2.16
CA PRO A 14 -5.99 -8.56 -1.27
C PRO A 14 -4.79 -8.39 -0.33
N THR A 15 -4.98 -8.88 0.90
CA THR A 15 -3.91 -8.99 1.90
C THR A 15 -3.92 -10.39 2.49
N ARG A 16 -2.78 -11.07 2.47
CA ARG A 16 -2.53 -12.32 3.20
C ARG A 16 -1.75 -12.01 4.46
N THR A 17 -2.39 -12.11 5.60
CA THR A 17 -1.76 -11.90 6.90
C THR A 17 -1.24 -13.22 7.45
N ILE A 18 0.08 -13.33 7.63
CA ILE A 18 0.74 -14.47 8.23
C ILE A 18 0.67 -14.31 9.74
N VAL A 19 0.00 -15.25 10.41
CA VAL A 19 -0.22 -15.25 11.86
C VAL A 19 0.55 -16.36 12.58
N SER A 20 1.24 -17.23 11.85
CA SER A 20 2.21 -18.18 12.37
C SER A 20 3.48 -17.45 12.82
N GLU A 21 4.07 -17.92 13.90
CA GLU A 21 5.33 -17.40 14.40
C GLU A 21 6.48 -17.69 13.43
N VAL A 22 7.29 -16.65 13.18
CA VAL A 22 8.55 -16.74 12.41
C VAL A 22 9.66 -16.22 13.33
N PRO A 23 10.73 -17.01 13.59
CA PRO A 23 11.75 -16.67 14.58
C PRO A 23 12.75 -15.64 14.06
N LEU A 24 12.27 -14.45 13.70
CA LEU A 24 13.12 -13.37 13.22
C LEU A 24 13.92 -12.71 14.36
N ARG A 25 15.20 -12.43 14.09
CA ARG A 25 16.12 -11.73 14.98
C ARG A 25 16.24 -10.27 14.57
N GLY A 26 16.41 -9.39 15.54
CA GLY A 26 16.63 -7.96 15.34
C GLY A 26 16.04 -7.09 16.45
N GLY A 27 16.68 -5.95 16.68
CA GLY A 27 16.30 -4.98 17.70
C GLY A 27 15.19 -4.01 17.27
N ASN A 28 14.82 -4.01 16.01
CA ASN A 28 13.73 -3.25 15.41
C ASN A 28 13.15 -4.00 14.19
N VAL A 29 12.06 -3.49 13.60
CA VAL A 29 11.41 -4.16 12.46
C VAL A 29 12.31 -4.16 11.21
N ALA A 30 13.14 -3.14 11.01
CA ALA A 30 14.06 -3.09 9.87
C ALA A 30 15.15 -4.19 9.97
N ASP A 31 15.69 -4.43 11.17
CA ASP A 31 16.65 -5.53 11.41
C ASP A 31 15.97 -6.90 11.18
N ARG A 32 14.72 -7.06 11.66
CA ARG A 32 13.94 -8.29 11.43
C ARG A 32 13.65 -8.50 9.96
N LEU A 33 13.38 -7.42 9.21
CA LEU A 33 13.22 -7.48 7.75
C LEU A 33 14.53 -7.90 7.07
N ALA A 34 15.69 -7.39 7.49
CA ALA A 34 16.99 -7.81 6.96
C ALA A 34 17.19 -9.32 7.16
N HIS A 35 16.94 -9.80 8.37
CA HIS A 35 17.02 -11.23 8.70
C HIS A 35 16.01 -12.09 7.89
N MET A 36 14.79 -11.57 7.65
CA MET A 36 13.81 -12.24 6.81
C MET A 36 14.30 -12.37 5.37
N ARG A 37 14.91 -11.32 4.82
CA ARG A 37 15.47 -11.33 3.46
C ARG A 37 16.60 -12.36 3.30
N GLU A 38 17.44 -12.48 4.29
CA GLU A 38 18.63 -13.33 4.23
C GLU A 38 18.29 -14.82 4.44
N GLU A 39 17.42 -15.12 5.41
CA GLU A 39 17.23 -16.51 5.84
C GLU A 39 15.80 -17.04 5.64
N PHE A 40 14.81 -16.18 5.43
CA PHE A 40 13.39 -16.56 5.39
C PHE A 40 12.63 -16.07 4.15
N ASP A 41 13.31 -15.57 3.09
CA ASP A 41 12.63 -15.08 1.88
C ASP A 41 11.79 -16.17 1.19
N PHE A 42 12.13 -17.44 1.40
CA PHE A 42 11.34 -18.57 0.94
C PHE A 42 9.89 -18.55 1.48
N LEU A 43 9.63 -17.93 2.64
CA LEU A 43 8.26 -17.76 3.14
C LEU A 43 7.46 -16.82 2.24
N ARG A 44 8.06 -15.70 1.82
CA ARG A 44 7.44 -14.76 0.89
C ARG A 44 7.08 -15.47 -0.41
N THR A 45 8.04 -16.12 -1.05
CA THR A 45 7.81 -16.79 -2.32
C THR A 45 6.81 -17.94 -2.20
N ALA A 46 6.93 -18.79 -1.18
CA ALA A 46 6.01 -19.90 -0.96
C ALA A 46 4.57 -19.48 -0.69
N LEU A 47 4.35 -18.33 -0.05
CA LEU A 47 3.02 -17.91 0.39
C LEU A 47 2.36 -16.88 -0.53
N ILE A 48 3.16 -16.13 -1.32
CA ILE A 48 2.65 -15.06 -2.18
C ILE A 48 2.65 -15.45 -3.66
N HIS A 49 3.62 -16.25 -4.12
CA HIS A 49 3.62 -16.71 -5.49
C HIS A 49 2.62 -17.86 -5.70
N GLU A 50 2.26 -18.10 -6.96
CA GLU A 50 1.53 -19.31 -7.35
C GLU A 50 2.31 -20.58 -6.95
N PRO A 51 1.65 -21.67 -6.63
CA PRO A 51 0.20 -21.93 -6.72
C PRO A 51 -0.61 -21.53 -5.47
N ARG A 52 0.01 -21.00 -4.39
CA ARG A 52 -0.68 -20.69 -3.14
C ARG A 52 -1.11 -19.22 -3.01
N GLY A 53 -0.51 -18.35 -3.80
CA GLY A 53 -0.84 -16.93 -3.89
C GLY A 53 -1.12 -16.50 -5.32
N SER A 54 -0.91 -15.22 -5.59
CA SER A 54 -1.04 -14.60 -6.91
C SER A 54 -0.20 -13.33 -6.97
N GLU A 55 0.08 -12.85 -8.18
CA GLU A 55 0.90 -11.63 -8.38
C GLU A 55 0.33 -10.36 -7.74
N VAL A 56 -0.98 -10.35 -7.46
CA VAL A 56 -1.66 -9.20 -6.82
C VAL A 56 -1.63 -9.24 -5.30
N MET A 57 -1.29 -10.38 -4.72
CA MET A 57 -1.35 -10.59 -3.27
C MET A 57 -0.27 -9.78 -2.55
N VAL A 58 -0.69 -8.99 -1.55
CA VAL A 58 0.23 -8.38 -0.59
C VAL A 58 0.27 -9.22 0.67
N GLY A 59 1.47 -9.60 1.10
CA GLY A 59 1.72 -10.30 2.34
C GLY A 59 1.98 -9.33 3.49
N ALA A 60 1.50 -9.72 4.68
CA ALA A 60 1.78 -9.03 5.93
C ALA A 60 2.18 -10.07 6.99
N LEU A 61 3.44 -10.07 7.42
CA LEU A 61 3.88 -10.89 8.55
C LEU A 61 3.71 -10.12 9.84
N VAL A 62 2.86 -10.66 10.72
CA VAL A 62 2.64 -10.10 12.07
C VAL A 62 3.68 -10.66 13.03
N LEU A 63 4.38 -9.76 13.71
CA LEU A 63 5.45 -10.06 14.66
C LEU A 63 5.09 -9.55 16.06
N PRO A 64 5.62 -10.16 17.12
CA PRO A 64 5.61 -9.53 18.44
C PRO A 64 6.25 -8.14 18.35
N PRO A 65 5.67 -7.12 19.01
CA PRO A 65 6.23 -5.78 19.00
C PRO A 65 7.60 -5.75 19.67
N ILE A 66 8.44 -4.80 19.29
CA ILE A 66 9.70 -4.51 19.99
C ILE A 66 9.41 -3.69 21.25
N ASP A 67 8.62 -2.64 21.11
CA ASP A 67 8.10 -1.87 22.24
C ASP A 67 6.77 -2.47 22.70
N ALA A 68 6.73 -2.94 23.96
CA ALA A 68 5.54 -3.55 24.53
C ALA A 68 4.30 -2.62 24.58
N ARG A 69 4.46 -1.33 24.36
CA ARG A 69 3.35 -0.37 24.22
C ARG A 69 2.65 -0.47 22.85
N ASN A 70 3.31 -1.05 21.86
CA ASN A 70 2.76 -1.26 20.54
C ASN A 70 1.99 -2.60 20.47
N THR A 71 1.09 -2.68 19.53
CA THR A 71 0.24 -3.86 19.31
C THR A 71 1.02 -5.00 18.63
N ALA A 72 1.76 -4.67 17.58
CA ALA A 72 2.53 -5.63 16.79
C ALA A 72 3.58 -4.93 15.92
N GLY A 73 4.59 -5.68 15.48
CA GLY A 73 5.40 -5.34 14.33
C GLY A 73 4.80 -5.93 13.06
N ILE A 74 4.99 -5.26 11.91
CA ILE A 74 4.49 -5.75 10.62
C ILE A 74 5.60 -5.60 9.56
N ILE A 75 5.85 -6.68 8.83
CA ILE A 75 6.66 -6.68 7.62
C ILE A 75 5.73 -6.90 6.42
N PHE A 76 5.72 -5.94 5.48
CA PHE A 76 4.96 -6.04 4.24
C PHE A 76 5.84 -6.51 3.08
N PHE A 77 5.25 -7.30 2.18
CA PHE A 77 5.92 -7.82 0.99
C PHE A 77 4.90 -8.19 -0.09
N ASN A 78 5.39 -8.36 -1.32
CA ASN A 78 4.60 -8.80 -2.46
C ASN A 78 5.36 -9.84 -3.30
N ASN A 79 4.91 -10.08 -4.52
CA ASN A 79 5.53 -11.03 -5.44
C ASN A 79 6.98 -10.68 -5.82
N VAL A 80 7.38 -9.41 -5.80
CA VAL A 80 8.73 -8.98 -6.22
C VAL A 80 9.65 -8.64 -5.05
N GLY A 81 9.14 -8.39 -3.84
CA GLY A 81 9.99 -8.03 -2.71
C GLY A 81 9.25 -7.46 -1.51
N TYR A 82 9.92 -6.57 -0.80
CA TYR A 82 9.45 -6.00 0.47
C TYR A 82 9.05 -4.55 0.31
N LEU A 83 7.96 -4.17 0.97
CA LEU A 83 7.40 -2.83 0.92
C LEU A 83 7.74 -2.07 2.21
N GLY A 84 7.96 -0.77 2.10
CA GLY A 84 8.22 0.11 3.25
C GLY A 84 7.01 0.21 4.16
N MET A 85 5.86 0.51 3.57
CA MET A 85 4.55 0.65 4.21
C MET A 85 3.46 0.20 3.23
N CYS A 86 2.35 -0.29 3.79
CA CYS A 86 1.18 -0.68 3.01
C CYS A 86 -0.10 -0.26 3.75
N GLY A 87 -0.83 0.73 3.21
CA GLY A 87 -2.04 1.27 3.85
C GLY A 87 -3.17 0.25 3.91
N HIS A 88 -3.55 -0.34 2.78
CA HIS A 88 -4.60 -1.36 2.73
C HIS A 88 -4.22 -2.61 3.53
N GLY A 89 -2.93 -2.99 3.48
CA GLY A 89 -2.40 -4.12 4.27
C GLY A 89 -2.48 -3.88 5.76
N THR A 90 -2.18 -2.67 6.26
CA THR A 90 -2.34 -2.34 7.68
C THR A 90 -3.81 -2.44 8.11
N ILE A 91 -4.75 -1.92 7.31
CA ILE A 91 -6.18 -2.04 7.58
C ILE A 91 -6.61 -3.53 7.59
N GLY A 92 -6.08 -4.33 6.65
CA GLY A 92 -6.27 -5.78 6.61
C GLY A 92 -5.74 -6.49 7.85
N VAL A 93 -4.55 -6.11 8.34
CA VAL A 93 -3.97 -6.66 9.59
C VAL A 93 -4.83 -6.29 10.79
N VAL A 94 -5.31 -5.05 10.92
CA VAL A 94 -6.20 -4.63 12.01
C VAL A 94 -7.47 -5.49 12.03
N GLU A 95 -8.13 -5.68 10.87
CA GLU A 95 -9.32 -6.53 10.77
C GLU A 95 -8.98 -8.00 11.06
N THR A 96 -7.84 -8.51 10.61
CA THR A 96 -7.36 -9.86 10.92
C THR A 96 -7.20 -10.06 12.43
N LEU A 97 -6.53 -9.14 13.12
CA LEU A 97 -6.31 -9.22 14.56
C LEU A 97 -7.64 -9.09 15.33
N ARG A 98 -8.57 -8.25 14.86
CA ARG A 98 -9.93 -8.19 15.38
C ARG A 98 -10.67 -9.51 15.17
N TRP A 99 -10.60 -10.09 13.97
CA TRP A 99 -11.20 -11.40 13.64
C TRP A 99 -10.72 -12.50 14.58
N LEU A 100 -9.42 -12.51 14.92
CA LEU A 100 -8.81 -13.44 15.84
C LEU A 100 -9.11 -13.15 17.33
N GLY A 101 -9.90 -12.10 17.63
CA GLY A 101 -10.20 -11.69 19.00
C GLY A 101 -9.02 -11.04 19.74
N ARG A 102 -7.97 -10.63 19.00
CA ARG A 102 -6.75 -10.03 19.57
C ARG A 102 -6.82 -8.50 19.67
N LEU A 103 -7.76 -7.85 18.97
CA LEU A 103 -8.02 -6.43 19.06
C LEU A 103 -9.48 -6.14 19.38
N GLN A 104 -9.69 -5.06 20.14
CA GLN A 104 -10.98 -4.45 20.42
C GLN A 104 -11.02 -3.05 19.77
N PRO A 105 -12.21 -2.45 19.57
CA PRO A 105 -12.31 -1.05 19.16
C PRO A 105 -11.43 -0.14 20.04
N GLY A 106 -10.74 0.80 19.40
CA GLY A 106 -9.79 1.70 20.05
C GLY A 106 -8.58 2.03 19.18
N ARG A 107 -7.63 2.76 19.77
CA ARG A 107 -6.35 3.14 19.13
C ARG A 107 -5.31 2.04 19.34
N HIS A 108 -4.60 1.70 18.27
CA HIS A 108 -3.55 0.69 18.23
C HIS A 108 -2.35 1.22 17.46
N SER A 109 -1.16 0.92 17.95
CA SER A 109 0.10 1.32 17.32
C SER A 109 0.82 0.10 16.76
N PHE A 110 1.36 0.24 15.55
CA PHE A 110 2.09 -0.80 14.84
C PHE A 110 3.48 -0.31 14.45
N GLU A 111 4.47 -1.17 14.59
CA GLU A 111 5.83 -0.92 14.14
C GLU A 111 6.00 -1.41 12.70
N THR A 112 6.55 -0.57 11.84
CA THR A 112 6.91 -0.94 10.46
C THR A 112 8.39 -0.64 10.21
N CYS A 113 8.93 -1.08 9.07
CA CYS A 113 10.32 -0.79 8.73
C CYS A 113 10.58 0.69 8.40
N VAL A 114 9.54 1.51 8.18
CA VAL A 114 9.64 2.95 7.95
C VAL A 114 9.19 3.80 9.14
N GLY A 115 8.84 3.16 10.25
CA GLY A 115 8.43 3.82 11.48
C GLY A 115 7.12 3.29 12.06
N GLN A 116 6.65 3.96 13.11
CA GLN A 116 5.38 3.64 13.76
C GLN A 116 4.22 4.23 12.97
N VAL A 117 3.16 3.46 12.86
CA VAL A 117 1.86 3.90 12.34
C VAL A 117 0.77 3.58 13.36
N ASP A 118 -0.21 4.48 13.46
CA ASP A 118 -1.32 4.32 14.38
C ASP A 118 -2.61 4.05 13.61
N ALA A 119 -3.42 3.15 14.12
CA ALA A 119 -4.73 2.84 13.57
C ALA A 119 -5.80 2.91 14.65
N VAL A 120 -6.95 3.47 14.30
CA VAL A 120 -8.14 3.45 15.15
C VAL A 120 -9.15 2.47 14.57
N LEU A 121 -9.40 1.38 15.27
CA LEU A 121 -10.50 0.47 14.97
C LEU A 121 -11.78 1.04 15.58
N HIS A 122 -12.76 1.36 14.74
CA HIS A 122 -14.05 1.90 15.17
C HIS A 122 -15.07 0.77 15.48
N GLU A 123 -16.12 1.08 16.23
CA GLU A 123 -17.21 0.16 16.56
C GLU A 123 -17.93 -0.39 15.30
N ASP A 124 -18.02 0.41 14.25
CA ASP A 124 -18.60 0.05 12.96
C ASP A 124 -17.65 -0.78 12.07
N ARG A 125 -16.47 -1.17 12.61
CA ARG A 125 -15.41 -1.91 11.94
C ARG A 125 -14.68 -1.14 10.84
N GLN A 126 -14.91 0.15 10.73
CA GLN A 126 -14.03 1.02 9.96
C GLN A 126 -12.68 1.14 10.67
N VAL A 127 -11.63 1.33 9.91
CA VAL A 127 -10.29 1.58 10.42
C VAL A 127 -9.81 2.92 9.87
N THR A 128 -9.43 3.83 10.77
CA THR A 128 -8.70 5.04 10.40
C THR A 128 -7.22 4.80 10.64
N LEU A 129 -6.42 4.80 9.58
CA LEU A 129 -4.97 4.69 9.62
C LEU A 129 -4.35 6.08 9.62
N GLU A 130 -3.58 6.42 10.65
CA GLU A 130 -2.68 7.57 10.66
C GLU A 130 -1.35 7.14 10.07
N ASN A 131 -1.08 7.60 8.85
CA ASN A 131 0.09 7.17 8.10
C ASN A 131 1.35 7.96 8.53
N VAL A 132 2.50 7.55 8.01
CA VAL A 132 3.78 8.24 8.20
C VAL A 132 3.74 9.67 7.63
N ALA A 133 4.69 10.50 8.06
CA ALA A 133 4.87 11.84 7.50
C ALA A 133 4.94 11.78 5.98
N SER A 134 4.11 12.59 5.31
CA SER A 134 4.01 12.63 3.85
C SER A 134 4.34 14.02 3.34
N TYR A 135 4.97 14.10 2.18
CA TYR A 135 5.45 15.37 1.61
C TYR A 135 5.64 15.29 0.10
N ARG A 136 5.54 16.43 -0.58
CA ARG A 136 5.90 16.58 -1.99
C ARG A 136 7.40 16.80 -2.12
N VAL A 137 8.05 16.04 -3.00
CA VAL A 137 9.48 16.13 -3.32
C VAL A 137 9.72 17.12 -4.45
N ALA A 138 8.93 17.03 -5.51
CA ALA A 138 9.02 17.90 -6.67
C ALA A 138 7.63 18.08 -7.32
N SER A 139 7.44 19.16 -8.04
CA SER A 139 6.18 19.45 -8.75
C SER A 139 6.43 19.76 -10.22
N ASN A 140 5.43 19.46 -11.04
CA ASN A 140 5.43 19.76 -12.46
C ASN A 140 6.65 19.18 -13.22
N CYS A 141 7.08 17.96 -12.84
CA CYS A 141 8.18 17.26 -13.50
C CYS A 141 7.73 16.84 -14.91
N PRO A 142 8.39 17.30 -15.99
CA PRO A 142 7.98 16.98 -17.36
C PRO A 142 8.32 15.51 -17.66
N ILE A 143 7.37 14.80 -18.27
CA ILE A 143 7.52 13.42 -18.71
C ILE A 143 7.14 13.36 -20.18
N ARG A 144 8.01 12.76 -20.99
CA ARG A 144 7.74 12.53 -22.42
C ARG A 144 7.76 11.03 -22.69
N LEU A 145 6.64 10.53 -23.21
CA LEU A 145 6.47 9.14 -23.58
C LEU A 145 6.99 8.88 -25.01
N THR A 146 7.19 7.63 -25.35
CA THR A 146 7.79 7.19 -26.63
C THR A 146 6.93 7.56 -27.82
N ASP A 147 5.61 7.62 -27.66
CA ASP A 147 4.65 8.05 -28.69
C ASP A 147 4.52 9.57 -28.83
N GLY A 148 5.33 10.34 -28.07
CA GLY A 148 5.35 11.81 -28.11
C GLY A 148 4.37 12.48 -27.16
N VAL A 149 3.56 11.75 -26.42
CA VAL A 149 2.68 12.29 -25.36
C VAL A 149 3.55 12.94 -24.29
N SER A 150 3.21 14.18 -23.93
CA SER A 150 3.88 14.94 -22.87
C SER A 150 2.94 15.10 -21.69
N LEU A 151 3.42 14.74 -20.51
CA LEU A 151 2.70 14.77 -19.24
C LEU A 151 3.52 15.55 -18.21
N SER A 152 2.89 15.83 -17.08
CA SER A 152 3.53 16.44 -15.92
C SER A 152 3.22 15.62 -14.69
N ALA A 153 4.24 15.31 -13.88
CA ALA A 153 4.09 14.58 -12.64
C ALA A 153 4.47 15.44 -11.43
N ASP A 154 3.76 15.24 -10.34
CA ASP A 154 4.28 15.55 -9.00
C ASP A 154 4.99 14.31 -8.46
N ILE A 155 6.13 14.52 -7.79
CA ILE A 155 6.85 13.46 -7.07
C ILE A 155 6.61 13.67 -5.59
N ALA A 156 6.09 12.63 -4.92
CA ALA A 156 5.74 12.74 -3.51
C ALA A 156 5.99 11.43 -2.75
N TYR A 157 6.09 11.56 -1.42
CA TYR A 157 6.24 10.44 -0.48
C TYR A 157 4.99 10.33 0.40
N GLY A 158 4.46 9.11 0.50
CA GLY A 158 3.31 8.77 1.36
C GLY A 158 3.51 7.43 2.09
N GLY A 159 4.78 7.05 2.37
CA GLY A 159 5.19 5.72 2.84
C GLY A 159 5.94 4.92 1.77
N ASN A 160 5.66 5.23 0.51
CA ASN A 160 6.40 4.84 -0.70
C ASN A 160 6.57 6.09 -1.58
N PHE A 161 7.41 6.03 -2.62
CA PHE A 161 7.61 7.16 -3.53
C PHE A 161 6.72 7.04 -4.77
N PHE A 162 5.98 8.10 -5.05
CA PHE A 162 5.00 8.16 -6.12
C PHE A 162 5.36 9.20 -7.17
N ALA A 163 5.08 8.89 -8.44
CA ALA A 163 4.81 9.87 -9.48
C ALA A 163 3.29 9.97 -9.65
N LEU A 164 2.72 11.17 -9.43
CA LEU A 164 1.28 11.43 -9.52
C LEU A 164 1.00 12.29 -10.76
N LEU A 165 0.12 11.80 -11.66
CA LEU A 165 -0.16 12.44 -12.93
C LEU A 165 -1.66 12.64 -13.13
N ASP A 166 -2.05 13.88 -13.44
CA ASP A 166 -3.40 14.19 -13.90
C ASP A 166 -3.57 13.77 -15.36
N VAL A 167 -4.45 12.81 -15.60
CA VAL A 167 -4.79 12.31 -16.95
C VAL A 167 -6.25 12.62 -17.32
N SER A 168 -6.89 13.56 -16.62
CA SER A 168 -8.29 13.95 -16.83
C SER A 168 -8.56 14.49 -18.24
N GLN A 169 -7.53 14.99 -18.92
CA GLN A 169 -7.64 15.50 -20.31
C GLN A 169 -7.37 14.41 -21.36
N THR A 170 -7.31 13.13 -20.95
CA THR A 170 -7.13 11.97 -21.82
C THR A 170 -8.34 11.04 -21.74
N ASP A 171 -8.40 10.06 -22.64
CA ASP A 171 -9.39 8.97 -22.61
C ASP A 171 -8.90 7.72 -21.85
N TRP A 172 -7.82 7.86 -21.07
CA TRP A 172 -7.13 6.71 -20.50
C TRP A 172 -8.00 5.90 -19.53
N PHE A 173 -8.83 6.58 -18.72
CA PHE A 173 -9.75 5.88 -17.80
C PHE A 173 -10.90 5.12 -18.49
N ASP A 174 -11.10 5.34 -19.81
CA ASP A 174 -12.04 4.57 -20.64
C ASP A 174 -11.40 3.32 -21.23
N ARG A 175 -10.07 3.14 -21.04
CA ARG A 175 -9.30 2.00 -21.52
C ARG A 175 -9.25 0.86 -20.50
N SER A 176 -8.74 -0.29 -20.94
CA SER A 176 -8.55 -1.46 -20.08
C SER A 176 -7.48 -1.24 -19.02
N ALA A 177 -7.52 -2.01 -17.93
CA ALA A 177 -6.47 -2.01 -16.92
C ALA A 177 -5.10 -2.36 -17.51
N GLY A 178 -5.03 -3.28 -18.49
CA GLY A 178 -3.79 -3.61 -19.19
C GLY A 178 -3.15 -2.40 -19.89
N TYR A 179 -3.97 -1.59 -20.57
CA TYR A 179 -3.50 -0.34 -21.17
C TYR A 179 -2.92 0.61 -20.12
N LEU A 180 -3.61 0.79 -18.99
CA LEU A 180 -3.13 1.65 -17.91
C LEU A 180 -1.85 1.13 -17.26
N ILE A 181 -1.70 -0.20 -17.11
CA ILE A 181 -0.47 -0.83 -16.64
C ILE A 181 0.69 -0.49 -17.57
N ASP A 182 0.51 -0.65 -18.90
CA ASP A 182 1.57 -0.39 -19.87
C ASP A 182 1.97 1.10 -19.88
N ARG A 183 0.99 2.02 -19.86
CA ARG A 183 1.26 3.47 -19.77
C ARG A 183 1.97 3.86 -18.49
N SER A 184 1.50 3.34 -17.35
CA SER A 184 2.12 3.60 -16.05
C SER A 184 3.53 3.02 -15.96
N THR A 185 3.79 1.86 -16.59
CA THR A 185 5.13 1.28 -16.66
C THR A 185 6.08 2.17 -17.44
N GLU A 186 5.66 2.66 -18.61
CA GLU A 186 6.45 3.60 -19.43
C GLU A 186 6.75 4.90 -18.66
N ILE A 187 5.75 5.43 -17.93
CA ILE A 187 5.92 6.60 -17.06
C ILE A 187 6.94 6.32 -15.96
N LEU A 188 6.84 5.16 -15.28
CA LEU A 188 7.76 4.78 -14.23
C LEU A 188 9.20 4.74 -14.72
N GLU A 189 9.44 4.09 -15.87
CA GLU A 189 10.75 4.01 -16.49
C GLU A 189 11.30 5.40 -16.88
N ALA A 190 10.43 6.31 -17.33
CA ALA A 190 10.83 7.67 -17.65
C ALA A 190 11.20 8.47 -16.39
N VAL A 191 10.37 8.37 -15.31
CA VAL A 191 10.57 9.09 -14.05
C VAL A 191 11.81 8.61 -13.31
N GLN A 192 12.07 7.31 -13.31
CA GLN A 192 13.20 6.72 -12.57
C GLN A 192 14.58 7.19 -13.06
N LYS A 193 14.68 7.77 -14.25
CA LYS A 193 15.94 8.37 -14.76
C LYS A 193 16.39 9.54 -13.88
N ASP A 194 15.43 10.35 -13.39
CA ASP A 194 15.71 11.53 -12.58
C ASP A 194 15.38 11.29 -11.08
N TYR A 195 14.42 10.41 -10.82
CA TYR A 195 13.91 10.08 -9.48
C TYR A 195 13.95 8.57 -9.23
N PRO A 196 15.14 7.95 -9.06
CA PRO A 196 15.30 6.48 -9.01
C PRO A 196 14.62 5.81 -7.79
N ARG A 197 14.18 6.60 -6.80
CA ARG A 197 13.45 6.08 -5.64
C ARG A 197 11.94 5.92 -5.89
N VAL A 198 11.42 6.48 -6.99
CA VAL A 198 10.00 6.30 -7.34
C VAL A 198 9.75 4.85 -7.70
N ASP A 199 8.80 4.24 -7.03
CA ASP A 199 8.44 2.83 -7.16
C ASP A 199 6.96 2.61 -7.51
N HIS A 200 6.14 3.69 -7.46
CA HIS A 200 4.72 3.68 -7.80
C HIS A 200 4.38 4.81 -8.78
N VAL A 201 3.36 4.57 -9.61
CA VAL A 201 2.74 5.61 -10.46
C VAL A 201 1.26 5.69 -10.15
N GLU A 202 0.77 6.88 -9.82
CA GLU A 202 -0.65 7.16 -9.67
C GLU A 202 -1.15 8.01 -10.85
N LEU A 203 -1.99 7.43 -11.70
CA LEU A 203 -2.79 8.16 -12.67
C LEU A 203 -4.09 8.56 -11.99
N PHE A 204 -4.52 9.82 -12.15
CA PHE A 204 -5.77 10.26 -11.56
C PHE A 204 -6.57 11.17 -12.49
N GLY A 205 -7.87 11.24 -12.25
CA GLY A 205 -8.80 12.05 -13.01
C GLY A 205 -10.11 12.24 -12.28
N ALA A 206 -11.15 12.65 -13.01
CA ALA A 206 -12.49 12.84 -12.46
C ALA A 206 -13.04 11.52 -11.90
N ALA A 207 -13.68 11.60 -10.74
CA ALA A 207 -14.40 10.47 -10.16
C ALA A 207 -15.62 10.09 -11.01
N VAL A 208 -16.02 8.82 -10.96
CA VAL A 208 -17.27 8.36 -11.60
C VAL A 208 -18.47 8.85 -10.79
N SER A 209 -18.39 8.74 -9.46
CA SER A 209 -19.42 9.25 -8.57
C SER A 209 -19.19 10.73 -8.26
N PRO A 210 -20.21 11.61 -8.41
CA PRO A 210 -20.11 13.02 -8.04
C PRO A 210 -19.93 13.24 -6.53
N ALA A 211 -20.10 12.20 -5.71
CA ALA A 211 -19.84 12.25 -4.27
C ALA A 211 -18.36 12.09 -3.93
N ASN A 212 -17.51 11.73 -4.90
CA ASN A 212 -16.08 11.52 -4.72
C ASN A 212 -15.28 12.65 -5.39
N ASP A 213 -14.07 12.90 -4.89
CA ASP A 213 -13.26 14.04 -5.33
C ASP A 213 -12.35 13.69 -6.52
N SER A 214 -11.91 12.43 -6.60
CA SER A 214 -11.01 11.96 -7.66
C SER A 214 -11.10 10.45 -7.81
N ARG A 215 -10.76 9.94 -8.99
CA ARG A 215 -10.53 8.54 -9.27
C ARG A 215 -9.06 8.30 -9.56
N SER A 216 -8.50 7.19 -9.08
CA SER A 216 -7.11 6.82 -9.32
C SER A 216 -6.95 5.40 -9.86
N PHE A 217 -5.84 5.22 -10.58
CA PHE A 217 -5.26 3.95 -10.96
C PHE A 217 -3.80 3.97 -10.48
N VAL A 218 -3.41 3.05 -9.63
CA VAL A 218 -2.07 3.01 -9.05
C VAL A 218 -1.32 1.77 -9.52
N LEU A 219 -0.21 1.98 -10.25
CA LEU A 219 0.74 0.92 -10.56
C LEU A 219 1.67 0.71 -9.37
N CYS A 220 1.74 -0.54 -8.89
CA CYS A 220 2.63 -0.99 -7.83
C CYS A 220 3.86 -1.72 -8.39
N PRO A 221 4.92 -1.93 -7.58
CA PRO A 221 6.02 -2.81 -7.93
C PRO A 221 5.52 -4.20 -8.35
N GLY A 222 6.14 -4.76 -9.39
CA GLY A 222 5.72 -6.04 -9.99
C GLY A 222 4.66 -5.90 -11.09
N ARG A 223 4.42 -4.69 -11.58
CA ARG A 223 3.47 -4.38 -12.68
C ARG A 223 2.04 -4.79 -12.38
N GLN A 224 1.66 -4.77 -11.11
CA GLN A 224 0.28 -4.94 -10.70
C GLN A 224 -0.33 -3.60 -10.31
N TYR A 225 -1.64 -3.43 -10.52
CA TYR A 225 -2.32 -2.23 -10.05
C TYR A 225 -3.04 -2.51 -8.72
N ASP A 226 -3.07 -1.51 -7.84
CA ASP A 226 -3.86 -1.54 -6.60
C ASP A 226 -5.35 -1.46 -6.93
N ARG A 227 -6.14 -2.45 -6.49
CA ARG A 227 -7.61 -2.45 -6.65
C ARG A 227 -8.26 -1.44 -5.72
N SER A 228 -7.62 -1.16 -4.60
CA SER A 228 -8.06 -0.10 -3.67
C SER A 228 -7.66 1.29 -4.18
N PRO A 229 -8.13 2.37 -3.55
CA PRO A 229 -7.64 3.72 -3.84
C PRO A 229 -6.16 3.96 -3.53
N CYS A 230 -5.45 2.99 -2.95
CA CYS A 230 -4.08 3.05 -2.47
C CYS A 230 -3.88 4.02 -1.29
N GLY A 231 -3.69 3.50 -0.07
CA GLY A 231 -3.55 4.35 1.12
C GLY A 231 -2.30 5.23 1.10
N THR A 232 -1.15 4.70 0.64
CA THR A 232 0.10 5.44 0.50
C THR A 232 0.06 6.43 -0.68
N GLY A 233 -0.59 6.06 -1.81
CA GLY A 233 -0.83 6.96 -2.93
C GLY A 233 -1.75 8.11 -2.55
N THR A 234 -2.88 7.83 -1.89
CA THR A 234 -3.77 8.86 -1.35
C THR A 234 -3.02 9.79 -0.40
N SER A 235 -2.14 9.27 0.47
CA SER A 235 -1.32 10.09 1.38
C SER A 235 -0.36 11.01 0.63
N ALA A 236 0.29 10.52 -0.42
CA ALA A 236 1.16 11.31 -1.30
C ALA A 236 0.36 12.40 -2.03
N LYS A 237 -0.86 12.07 -2.51
CA LYS A 237 -1.78 13.02 -3.12
C LYS A 237 -2.19 14.13 -2.17
N LEU A 238 -2.59 13.79 -0.93
CA LEU A 238 -2.93 14.79 0.07
C LEU A 238 -1.76 15.75 0.34
N ALA A 239 -0.51 15.26 0.33
CA ALA A 239 0.67 16.11 0.48
C ALA A 239 0.80 17.11 -0.67
N CYS A 240 0.53 16.70 -1.91
CA CYS A 240 0.51 17.60 -3.08
C CYS A 240 -0.63 18.63 -2.96
N LEU A 241 -1.85 18.20 -2.62
CA LEU A 241 -3.00 19.08 -2.45
C LEU A 241 -2.80 20.10 -1.31
N ALA A 242 -2.20 19.67 -0.19
CA ALA A 242 -1.85 20.54 0.92
C ALA A 242 -0.81 21.59 0.53
N ALA A 243 0.24 21.17 -0.19
CA ALA A 243 1.30 22.04 -0.66
C ALA A 243 0.78 23.11 -1.66
N ASP A 244 -0.24 22.76 -2.47
CA ASP A 244 -0.92 23.67 -3.39
C ASP A 244 -2.01 24.53 -2.73
N GLY A 245 -2.35 24.28 -1.46
CA GLY A 245 -3.47 24.93 -0.78
C GLY A 245 -4.86 24.54 -1.34
N LYS A 246 -4.96 23.41 -2.06
CA LYS A 246 -6.19 22.93 -2.69
C LYS A 246 -7.09 22.12 -1.76
N LEU A 247 -6.55 21.67 -0.63
CA LEU A 247 -7.30 20.99 0.42
C LEU A 247 -6.94 21.61 1.77
N ALA A 248 -7.96 21.93 2.57
CA ALA A 248 -7.74 22.42 3.94
C ALA A 248 -7.42 21.26 4.90
N PRO A 249 -6.64 21.50 5.98
CA PRO A 249 -6.47 20.50 7.05
C PRO A 249 -7.82 20.01 7.56
N SER A 250 -7.90 18.73 7.94
CA SER A 250 -9.11 18.03 8.40
C SER A 250 -10.26 17.93 7.39
N ALA A 251 -10.17 18.58 6.22
CA ALA A 251 -11.17 18.40 5.17
C ALA A 251 -11.11 16.96 4.62
N ILE A 252 -12.29 16.37 4.41
CA ILE A 252 -12.38 15.02 3.88
C ILE A 252 -12.18 15.03 2.37
N TRP A 253 -11.27 14.19 1.90
CA TRP A 253 -11.04 13.84 0.51
C TRP A 253 -11.53 12.42 0.26
N ARG A 254 -12.38 12.22 -0.74
CA ARG A 254 -12.89 10.89 -1.14
C ARG A 254 -12.18 10.43 -2.40
N GLN A 255 -11.23 9.51 -2.23
CA GLN A 255 -10.50 8.90 -3.34
C GLN A 255 -11.21 7.63 -3.81
N GLU A 256 -11.65 7.64 -5.08
CA GLU A 256 -12.23 6.47 -5.73
C GLU A 256 -11.13 5.67 -6.44
N SER A 257 -11.18 4.33 -6.36
CA SER A 257 -10.28 3.45 -7.09
C SER A 257 -10.76 3.19 -8.51
N PHE A 258 -9.91 2.57 -9.33
CA PHE A 258 -10.26 2.15 -10.67
C PHE A 258 -11.49 1.21 -10.71
N ILE A 259 -11.67 0.37 -9.69
CA ILE A 259 -12.82 -0.56 -9.58
C ILE A 259 -14.02 0.02 -8.82
N GLY A 260 -13.95 1.28 -8.36
CA GLY A 260 -15.05 1.99 -7.70
C GLY A 260 -15.11 1.86 -6.17
N SER A 261 -14.10 1.27 -5.51
CA SER A 261 -14.00 1.35 -4.06
C SER A 261 -13.55 2.75 -3.61
N VAL A 262 -13.87 3.16 -2.38
CA VAL A 262 -13.62 4.52 -1.91
C VAL A 262 -12.88 4.50 -0.57
N PHE A 263 -11.86 5.34 -0.45
CA PHE A 263 -11.24 5.72 0.82
C PHE A 263 -11.62 7.16 1.17
N GLU A 264 -11.93 7.40 2.43
CA GLU A 264 -12.00 8.74 2.98
C GLU A 264 -10.64 9.09 3.58
N ALA A 265 -10.12 10.26 3.26
CA ALA A 265 -8.82 10.69 3.73
C ALA A 265 -8.85 12.17 4.16
N SER A 266 -7.98 12.54 5.09
CA SER A 266 -7.75 13.89 5.53
C SER A 266 -6.31 14.05 5.98
N TYR A 267 -5.89 15.25 6.35
CA TYR A 267 -4.55 15.46 6.89
C TYR A 267 -4.52 16.52 7.98
N GLU A 268 -3.47 16.44 8.79
CA GLU A 268 -3.05 17.51 9.69
C GLU A 268 -1.62 17.93 9.33
N TRP A 269 -1.28 19.21 9.55
CA TRP A 269 0.11 19.64 9.41
C TRP A 269 0.97 19.04 10.53
N LEU A 270 2.03 18.33 10.17
CA LEU A 270 3.10 18.00 11.08
C LEU A 270 4.04 19.19 11.23
N GLU A 271 4.47 19.73 10.10
CA GLU A 271 5.31 20.91 10.03
C GLU A 271 4.97 21.71 8.77
N LYS A 272 4.27 22.82 8.97
CA LYS A 272 3.80 23.65 7.85
C LYS A 272 4.95 24.32 7.08
N ALA A 273 6.05 24.66 7.75
CA ALA A 273 7.19 25.31 7.11
C ALA A 273 7.89 24.40 6.08
N SER A 274 7.97 23.11 6.37
CA SER A 274 8.52 22.09 5.45
C SER A 274 7.45 21.38 4.60
N LEU A 275 6.19 21.82 4.66
CA LEU A 275 5.04 21.24 3.95
C LEU A 275 4.86 19.73 4.23
N GLN A 276 5.20 19.29 5.43
CA GLN A 276 4.99 17.92 5.88
C GLN A 276 3.62 17.76 6.53
N ILE A 277 2.90 16.75 6.12
CA ILE A 277 1.57 16.41 6.65
C ILE A 277 1.59 15.05 7.34
N ARG A 278 0.65 14.83 8.24
CA ARG A 278 0.23 13.52 8.74
C ARG A 278 -1.11 13.20 8.10
N PRO A 279 -1.14 12.32 7.09
CA PRO A 279 -2.41 11.91 6.49
C PRO A 279 -3.10 10.85 7.33
N SER A 280 -4.42 10.86 7.30
CA SER A 280 -5.30 9.83 7.83
C SER A 280 -6.14 9.26 6.70
N VAL A 281 -6.21 7.93 6.62
CA VAL A 281 -6.99 7.21 5.62
C VAL A 281 -7.98 6.30 6.33
N ARG A 282 -9.26 6.42 6.01
CA ARG A 282 -10.34 5.62 6.58
C ARG A 282 -10.91 4.67 5.55
N ALA A 283 -10.96 3.38 5.90
CA ALA A 283 -11.54 2.33 5.08
C ALA A 283 -11.95 1.14 5.94
N ARG A 284 -12.52 0.11 5.29
CA ARG A 284 -12.90 -1.14 5.93
C ARG A 284 -12.29 -2.32 5.17
N ALA A 285 -11.76 -3.29 5.92
CA ALA A 285 -11.35 -4.57 5.38
C ALA A 285 -12.39 -5.67 5.68
N PHE A 286 -12.31 -6.75 4.90
CA PHE A 286 -13.16 -7.92 5.04
C PHE A 286 -12.32 -9.18 4.97
N VAL A 287 -12.37 -10.01 6.02
CA VAL A 287 -11.75 -11.35 6.02
C VAL A 287 -12.55 -12.23 5.06
N ASN A 288 -11.84 -12.93 4.18
CA ASN A 288 -12.42 -13.84 3.19
C ASN A 288 -11.81 -15.25 3.22
N GLY A 289 -10.79 -15.48 4.08
CA GLY A 289 -10.20 -16.81 4.29
C GLY A 289 -9.46 -16.95 5.62
N ASP A 290 -9.58 -18.10 6.27
CA ASP A 290 -8.75 -18.56 7.40
C ASP A 290 -8.18 -19.90 6.98
N LEU A 291 -6.89 -19.96 6.64
CA LEU A 291 -6.29 -21.03 5.87
C LEU A 291 -5.05 -21.59 6.58
N GLN A 292 -4.89 -22.91 6.49
CA GLN A 292 -3.64 -23.58 6.77
C GLN A 292 -2.96 -23.91 5.46
N LEU A 293 -1.99 -23.10 5.04
CA LEU A 293 -1.20 -23.38 3.85
C LEU A 293 -0.18 -24.47 4.12
N VAL A 294 -0.02 -25.37 3.15
CA VAL A 294 0.92 -26.49 3.21
C VAL A 294 1.98 -26.30 2.12
N VAL A 295 3.23 -26.45 2.51
CA VAL A 295 4.38 -26.51 1.60
C VAL A 295 5.01 -27.89 1.76
N ASP A 296 4.89 -28.72 0.72
CA ASP A 296 5.56 -30.01 0.65
C ASP A 296 6.97 -29.79 0.10
N PRO A 297 8.02 -30.24 0.81
CA PRO A 297 9.40 -30.12 0.32
C PRO A 297 9.67 -30.90 -0.99
N GLU A 298 8.88 -31.93 -1.27
CA GLU A 298 9.01 -32.74 -2.49
C GLU A 298 8.27 -32.13 -3.70
N ASP A 299 7.39 -31.13 -3.47
CA ASP A 299 6.72 -30.37 -4.54
C ASP A 299 7.74 -29.46 -5.24
N PRO A 300 8.01 -29.63 -6.56
CA PRO A 300 8.93 -28.77 -7.29
C PRO A 300 8.52 -27.29 -7.31
N PHE A 301 7.25 -26.98 -7.03
CA PHE A 301 6.71 -25.63 -6.90
C PHE A 301 6.36 -25.27 -5.44
N GLY A 302 6.83 -26.07 -4.49
CA GLY A 302 6.56 -25.88 -3.06
C GLY A 302 7.03 -24.52 -2.52
N TRP A 303 8.05 -23.93 -3.13
CA TRP A 303 8.59 -22.62 -2.74
C TRP A 303 8.10 -21.45 -3.61
N GLY A 304 7.07 -21.70 -4.41
CA GLY A 304 6.46 -20.73 -5.32
C GLY A 304 7.03 -20.77 -6.73
N ILE A 305 6.21 -20.36 -7.69
CA ILE A 305 6.61 -20.19 -9.08
C ILE A 305 7.17 -18.77 -9.24
N PRO A 306 8.44 -18.59 -9.65
CA PRO A 306 8.99 -17.25 -9.83
C PRO A 306 8.21 -16.45 -10.86
N SER A 307 7.89 -15.19 -10.55
CA SER A 307 7.38 -14.24 -11.54
C SER A 307 8.44 -14.04 -12.62
N ARG A 308 8.05 -14.14 -13.89
CA ARG A 308 8.95 -13.99 -15.03
C ARG A 308 9.01 -12.55 -15.51
#